data_63570bdd01f19b0d04a2f65dd7ec52ef
#
_entry.id   63570bdd01f19b0d04a2f65dd7ec52ef
#
_cell.length_a   1.000
_cell.length_b   1.000
_cell.length_c   1.000
_cell.angle_alpha   90.00
_cell.angle_beta   90.00
_cell.angle_gamma   90.00
#
_symmetry.space_group_name_H-M   'P 1'
#
loop_
_entity.id
_entity.type
_entity.pdbx_description
1 polymer ?
#
loop_
_entity_poly.entity_id
_entity_poly.type
_entity_poly.pdbx_seq_one_letter_code
_entity_poly.pdbx_strand_id
1 'polypeptide(L)'
;MRVTQIVQAKPGRRSQRLQLADSIPIVLRRQDGHRIPGKLQCVSMTGGLVVPASLLPPVSMVRLIFVTPKGLVTGTAEMLHPVSWAEQPFRFAAIPISDQHRLRAVIEMVYGHTG
;
A
#
# COMPACT_ATOMS: atom_id res chain seq x y z
N MET A 1 -7.42 -3.57 -12.71
CA MET A 1 -6.06 -3.19 -12.28
C MET A 1 -5.04 -4.08 -12.97
N ARG A 2 -3.99 -3.49 -13.40
CA ARG A 2 -2.92 -4.25 -14.01
C ARG A 2 -1.63 -4.04 -13.24
N VAL A 3 -1.04 -5.13 -12.80
CA VAL A 3 0.25 -5.11 -12.15
C VAL A 3 1.29 -5.43 -13.22
N THR A 4 2.15 -4.48 -13.50
CA THR A 4 3.04 -4.62 -14.63
C THR A 4 4.48 -4.80 -14.26
N GLN A 5 4.86 -4.33 -13.09
CA GLN A 5 6.28 -4.32 -12.81
C GLN A 5 6.54 -4.62 -11.37
N ILE A 6 7.52 -5.45 -11.17
CA ILE A 6 8.00 -5.79 -9.86
C ILE A 6 9.22 -4.94 -9.59
N VAL A 7 9.17 -4.17 -8.54
CA VAL A 7 10.31 -3.38 -8.12
C VAL A 7 11.28 -4.32 -7.42
N GLN A 8 12.49 -4.36 -7.92
CA GLN A 8 13.53 -5.19 -7.32
C GLN A 8 13.85 -4.67 -5.93
N ALA A 9 13.55 -5.46 -4.93
CA ALA A 9 14.00 -5.13 -3.59
C ALA A 9 15.51 -5.38 -3.53
N LYS A 10 16.18 -4.59 -2.73
CA LYS A 10 17.58 -4.85 -2.50
C LYS A 10 17.71 -6.18 -1.79
N PRO A 11 18.58 -7.07 -2.26
CA PRO A 11 18.66 -8.42 -1.73
C PRO A 11 18.82 -8.43 -0.22
N GLY A 12 18.00 -9.27 0.43
CA GLY A 12 18.09 -9.50 1.86
C GLY A 12 17.72 -8.35 2.74
N ARG A 13 17.12 -7.31 2.21
CA ARG A 13 16.91 -6.11 3.00
C ARG A 13 15.45 -5.75 3.26
N ARG A 14 14.58 -6.02 2.32
CA ARG A 14 13.19 -5.57 2.43
C ARG A 14 12.25 -6.59 1.88
N SER A 15 10.99 -6.45 2.27
CA SER A 15 9.92 -7.17 1.62
C SER A 15 9.86 -6.78 0.16
N GLN A 16 9.44 -7.71 -0.67
CA GLN A 16 9.22 -7.44 -2.08
C GLN A 16 8.15 -6.38 -2.23
N ARG A 17 8.34 -5.50 -3.19
CA ARG A 17 7.46 -4.38 -3.45
C ARG A 17 6.80 -4.55 -4.80
N LEU A 18 5.48 -4.37 -4.79
CA LEU A 18 4.67 -4.49 -5.98
C LEU A 18 4.46 -3.10 -6.56
N GLN A 19 4.97 -2.88 -7.78
CA GLN A 19 4.78 -1.63 -8.48
C GLN A 19 3.56 -1.76 -9.38
N LEU A 20 2.67 -0.79 -9.31
CA LEU A 20 1.43 -0.83 -10.06
C LEU A 20 1.54 0.08 -11.29
N ALA A 21 1.24 -0.48 -12.46
CA ALA A 21 1.25 0.31 -13.70
C ALA A 21 0.16 1.35 -13.66
N ASP A 22 -1.04 0.89 -13.32
CA ASP A 22 -2.16 1.78 -13.08
C ASP A 22 -2.41 1.76 -11.59
N SER A 23 -2.21 2.90 -10.96
CA SER A 23 -2.44 3.00 -9.54
C SER A 23 -3.87 2.58 -9.22
N ILE A 24 -4.07 1.98 -8.06
CA ILE A 24 -5.41 1.55 -7.67
C ILE A 24 -5.96 2.52 -6.64
N PRO A 25 -7.29 2.71 -6.65
CA PRO A 25 -7.92 3.56 -5.65
C PRO A 25 -7.70 3.03 -4.24
N ILE A 26 -7.44 3.93 -3.33
CA ILE A 26 -7.29 3.60 -1.91
C ILE A 26 -8.03 4.67 -1.12
N VAL A 27 -8.57 4.28 0.02
CA VAL A 27 -9.18 5.21 0.96
C VAL A 27 -8.36 5.20 2.23
N LEU A 28 -8.02 6.40 2.70
CA LEU A 28 -7.33 6.59 3.97
C LEU A 28 -8.33 7.18 4.95
N ARG A 29 -8.69 6.43 5.97
CA ARG A 29 -9.66 6.88 6.95
C ARG A 29 -8.93 7.35 8.20
N ARG A 30 -9.11 8.60 8.52
CA ARG A 30 -8.49 9.20 9.71
C ARG A 30 -9.23 8.74 10.97
N GLN A 31 -8.58 8.96 12.10
CA GLN A 31 -9.17 8.60 13.40
C GLN A 31 -10.45 9.36 13.68
N ASP A 32 -10.58 10.57 13.15
CA ASP A 32 -11.81 11.36 13.32
C ASP A 32 -12.92 10.90 12.37
N GLY A 33 -12.67 9.86 11.57
CA GLY A 33 -13.64 9.34 10.63
C GLY A 33 -13.57 9.96 9.25
N HIS A 34 -12.77 10.99 9.06
CA HIS A 34 -12.62 11.64 7.77
C HIS A 34 -11.95 10.70 6.77
N ARG A 35 -12.50 10.63 5.57
CA ARG A 35 -11.98 9.77 4.52
C ARG A 35 -11.27 10.60 3.47
N ILE A 36 -10.05 10.18 3.13
CA ILE A 36 -9.24 10.85 2.14
C ILE A 36 -9.01 9.85 1.01
N PRO A 37 -9.52 10.15 -0.19
CA PRO A 37 -9.26 9.27 -1.32
C PRO A 37 -7.82 9.45 -1.79
N GLY A 38 -7.30 8.42 -2.44
CA GLY A 38 -5.96 8.47 -2.98
C GLY A 38 -5.74 7.37 -3.98
N LYS A 39 -4.49 7.28 -4.44
CA LYS A 39 -4.08 6.24 -5.39
C LYS A 39 -2.86 5.54 -4.84
N LEU A 40 -2.96 4.22 -4.73
CA LEU A 40 -1.86 3.39 -4.27
C LEU A 40 -0.95 3.10 -5.44
N GLN A 41 0.33 3.49 -5.32
CA GLN A 41 1.29 3.33 -6.39
C GLN A 41 2.15 2.09 -6.25
N CYS A 42 2.50 1.74 -5.02
CA CYS A 42 3.19 0.50 -4.77
C CYS A 42 2.88 0.02 -3.36
N VAL A 43 3.08 -1.26 -3.13
CA VAL A 43 2.78 -1.87 -1.84
C VAL A 43 3.69 -3.06 -1.61
N SER A 44 4.03 -3.27 -0.34
CA SER A 44 4.74 -4.45 0.13
C SER A 44 4.06 -4.91 1.42
N MET A 45 4.57 -5.98 1.99
CA MET A 45 4.00 -6.46 3.27
C MET A 45 4.25 -5.49 4.41
N THR A 46 5.17 -4.54 4.26
CA THR A 46 5.52 -3.62 5.35
C THR A 46 4.96 -2.21 5.14
N GLY A 47 4.56 -1.85 3.93
CA GLY A 47 4.04 -0.51 3.65
C GLY A 47 3.98 -0.24 2.17
N GLY A 48 3.97 1.04 1.81
CA GLY A 48 3.88 1.41 0.40
C GLY A 48 3.95 2.91 0.18
N LEU A 49 3.49 3.31 -1.00
CA LEU A 49 3.49 4.70 -1.44
C LEU A 49 2.12 5.04 -2.00
N VAL A 50 1.59 6.16 -1.56
CA VAL A 50 0.25 6.58 -1.97
C VAL A 50 0.30 8.04 -2.41
N VAL A 51 -0.61 8.40 -3.34
CA VAL A 51 -0.86 9.79 -3.72
C VAL A 51 -2.23 10.14 -3.16
N PRO A 52 -2.28 10.73 -1.96
CA PRO A 52 -3.58 11.09 -1.37
C PRO A 52 -4.09 12.40 -1.95
N ALA A 53 -5.40 12.60 -1.88
CA ALA A 53 -6.01 13.86 -2.33
C ALA A 53 -5.46 15.05 -1.56
N SER A 54 -5.07 14.84 -0.31
CA SER A 54 -4.34 15.84 0.46
C SER A 54 -3.35 15.10 1.36
N LEU A 55 -2.16 15.68 1.50
CA LEU A 55 -1.14 15.07 2.33
C LEU A 55 -1.56 15.07 3.79
N LEU A 56 -1.17 14.02 4.50
CA LEU A 56 -1.48 13.89 5.92
C LEU A 56 -0.26 14.27 6.75
N PRO A 57 -0.48 14.73 7.99
CA PRO A 57 0.65 14.98 8.87
C PRO A 57 1.45 13.70 9.08
N PRO A 58 2.79 13.80 9.14
CA PRO A 58 3.61 12.64 9.46
C PRO A 58 3.24 12.07 10.82
N VAL A 59 3.41 10.75 10.95
CA VAL A 59 3.12 10.00 12.18
C VAL A 59 1.62 9.88 12.45
N SER A 60 0.75 10.38 11.57
CA SER A 60 -0.67 10.18 11.75
C SER A 60 -1.05 8.74 11.41
N MET A 61 -1.98 8.19 12.19
CA MET A 61 -2.46 6.82 11.97
C MET A 61 -3.74 6.85 11.17
N VAL A 62 -3.83 5.98 10.19
CA VAL A 62 -5.01 5.89 9.33
C VAL A 62 -5.35 4.43 9.10
N ARG A 63 -6.59 4.19 8.70
CA ARG A 63 -7.00 2.90 8.20
C ARG A 63 -6.95 2.94 6.67
N LEU A 64 -6.27 1.98 6.07
CA LEU A 64 -6.19 1.87 4.62
C LEU A 64 -7.18 0.84 4.14
N ILE A 65 -7.83 1.14 3.02
CA ILE A 65 -8.80 0.23 2.41
C ILE A 65 -8.57 0.26 0.91
N PHE A 66 -8.24 -0.88 0.32
CA PHE A 66 -8.06 -0.98 -1.13
C PHE A 66 -8.42 -2.38 -1.61
N VAL A 67 -8.81 -2.46 -2.89
CA VAL A 67 -9.24 -3.72 -3.50
C VAL A 67 -8.12 -4.26 -4.38
N THR A 68 -7.86 -5.55 -4.24
CA THR A 68 -6.86 -6.26 -5.04
C THR A 68 -7.54 -7.36 -5.83
N PRO A 69 -6.84 -7.97 -6.80
CA PRO A 69 -7.39 -9.14 -7.49
C PRO A 69 -7.72 -10.31 -6.56
N LYS A 70 -7.15 -10.33 -5.38
CA LYS A 70 -7.43 -11.37 -4.39
C LYS A 70 -8.45 -10.93 -3.35
N GLY A 71 -9.01 -9.72 -3.50
CA GLY A 71 -10.04 -9.23 -2.62
C GLY A 71 -9.64 -7.99 -1.87
N LEU A 72 -10.50 -7.58 -0.98
CA LEU A 72 -10.32 -6.36 -0.19
C LEU A 72 -9.20 -6.53 0.82
N VAL A 73 -8.35 -5.52 0.91
CA VAL A 73 -7.29 -5.48 1.93
C VAL A 73 -7.50 -4.24 2.77
N THR A 74 -7.49 -4.43 4.08
CA THR A 74 -7.56 -3.31 5.03
C THR A 74 -6.41 -3.45 6.00
N GLY A 75 -6.02 -2.33 6.59
CA GLY A 75 -4.99 -2.35 7.61
C GLY A 75 -4.88 -0.98 8.25
N THR A 76 -4.17 -0.94 9.37
CA THR A 76 -3.83 0.32 10.02
C THR A 76 -2.41 0.67 9.62
N ALA A 77 -2.18 1.93 9.30
CA ALA A 77 -0.88 2.38 8.84
C ALA A 77 -0.51 3.71 9.47
N GLU A 78 0.80 3.91 9.56
CA GLU A 78 1.36 5.18 9.98
C GLU A 78 1.83 5.91 8.73
N MET A 79 1.36 7.15 8.56
CA MET A 79 1.80 7.99 7.44
C MET A 79 3.17 8.54 7.76
N LEU A 80 4.07 8.48 6.79
CA LEU A 80 5.42 8.96 6.96
C LEU A 80 5.56 10.34 6.32
N HIS A 81 6.77 10.90 6.35
CA HIS A 81 7.00 12.19 5.72
C HIS A 81 6.80 12.09 4.22
N PRO A 82 6.10 13.06 3.60
CA PRO A 82 5.97 13.07 2.14
C PRO A 82 7.34 13.10 1.47
N VAL A 83 7.44 12.41 0.33
CA VAL A 83 8.68 12.42 -0.45
C VAL A 83 8.60 13.42 -1.61
N SER A 84 7.41 13.97 -1.85
CA SER A 84 7.20 15.02 -2.85
C SER A 84 5.94 15.77 -2.45
N TRP A 85 5.55 16.75 -3.28
CA TRP A 85 4.33 17.52 -3.03
C TRP A 85 3.06 16.68 -3.14
N ALA A 86 3.16 15.47 -3.72
CA ALA A 86 1.98 14.64 -3.95
C ALA A 86 2.10 13.24 -3.35
N GLU A 87 3.32 12.74 -3.15
CA GLU A 87 3.54 11.35 -2.80
C GLU A 87 3.89 11.19 -1.34
N GLN A 88 3.24 10.24 -0.69
CA GLN A 88 3.46 10.03 0.73
C GLN A 88 3.59 8.54 1.02
N PRO A 89 4.70 8.13 1.63
CA PRO A 89 4.87 6.74 2.02
C PRO A 89 4.10 6.44 3.30
N PHE A 90 3.81 5.18 3.49
CA PHE A 90 3.18 4.72 4.72
C PHE A 90 3.80 3.40 5.15
N ARG A 91 3.67 3.10 6.43
CA ARG A 91 4.13 1.84 7.01
C ARG A 91 2.96 1.17 7.69
N PHE A 92 2.75 -0.11 7.40
CA PHE A 92 1.70 -0.84 8.08
C PHE A 92 2.03 -0.99 9.57
N ALA A 93 1.06 -0.65 10.39
CA ALA A 93 1.17 -0.88 11.83
C ALA A 93 0.49 -2.18 12.22
N ALA A 94 -0.61 -2.51 11.56
CA ALA A 94 -1.34 -3.75 11.82
C ALA A 94 -2.16 -4.12 10.61
N ILE A 95 -2.14 -5.40 10.24
CA ILE A 95 -2.98 -5.93 9.18
C ILE A 95 -3.62 -7.21 9.72
N PRO A 96 -4.95 -7.34 9.63
CA PRO A 96 -5.60 -8.60 10.04
C PRO A 96 -5.02 -9.78 9.26
N ILE A 97 -5.00 -10.94 9.88
CA ILE A 97 -4.37 -12.13 9.30
C ILE A 97 -4.94 -12.47 7.91
N SER A 98 -6.26 -12.41 7.77
CA SER A 98 -6.88 -12.72 6.47
C SER A 98 -6.46 -11.71 5.41
N ASP A 99 -6.30 -10.44 5.79
CA ASP A 99 -5.85 -9.40 4.87
C ASP A 99 -4.38 -9.58 4.51
N GLN A 100 -3.57 -10.02 5.48
CA GLN A 100 -2.18 -10.34 5.21
C GLN A 100 -2.08 -11.44 4.16
N HIS A 101 -2.91 -12.47 4.28
CA HIS A 101 -2.91 -13.57 3.32
C HIS A 101 -3.28 -13.08 1.92
N ARG A 102 -4.28 -12.21 1.82
CA ARG A 102 -4.69 -11.67 0.53
C ARG A 102 -3.59 -10.81 -0.09
N LEU A 103 -2.98 -9.95 0.72
CA LEU A 103 -1.90 -9.09 0.23
C LEU A 103 -0.71 -9.91 -0.21
N ARG A 104 -0.32 -10.91 0.60
CA ARG A 104 0.79 -11.79 0.25
C ARG A 104 0.49 -12.54 -1.05
N ALA A 105 -0.76 -13.00 -1.21
CA ALA A 105 -1.15 -13.73 -2.41
C ALA A 105 -1.04 -12.85 -3.66
N VAL A 106 -1.39 -11.57 -3.56
CA VAL A 106 -1.25 -10.65 -4.69
C VAL A 106 0.21 -10.48 -5.05
N ILE A 107 1.05 -10.26 -4.06
CA ILE A 107 2.48 -10.07 -4.30
C ILE A 107 3.08 -11.33 -4.91
N GLU A 108 2.78 -12.49 -4.35
CA GLU A 108 3.30 -13.76 -4.84
C GLU A 108 2.78 -14.09 -6.23
N MET A 109 1.55 -13.70 -6.53
CA MET A 109 0.98 -13.93 -7.85
C MET A 109 1.85 -13.30 -8.94
N VAL A 110 2.34 -12.11 -8.69
CA VAL A 110 3.18 -11.42 -9.67
C VAL A 110 4.60 -12.00 -9.67
N TYR A 111 5.20 -12.14 -8.50
CA TYR A 111 6.57 -12.66 -8.42
C TYR A 111 6.65 -14.12 -8.82
N GLY A 112 5.64 -14.90 -8.46
CA GLY A 112 5.61 -16.31 -8.81
C GLY A 112 5.54 -16.56 -10.31
N HIS A 113 4.91 -15.65 -11.06
CA HIS A 113 4.80 -15.79 -12.51
C HIS A 113 6.07 -15.38 -13.23
N THR A 114 6.93 -14.62 -12.59
CA THR A 114 8.19 -14.19 -13.20
C THR A 114 9.35 -15.09 -12.83
N GLY A 115 9.14 -15.93 -11.86
CA GLY A 115 10.16 -16.81 -11.29
C GLY A 115 10.56 -17.94 -12.13
#